data_5644c77836d9eca78c79c63c1dc07c19
#
_entry.id   5644c77836d9eca78c79c63c1dc07c19
#
_cell.length_a   1.000
_cell.length_b   1.000
_cell.length_c   1.000
_cell.angle_alpha   90.00
_cell.angle_beta   90.00
_cell.angle_gamma   90.00
#
_symmetry.space_group_name_H-M   'P 1'
#
loop_
_entity.id
_entity.type
_entity.pdbx_description
1 polymer ?
#
loop_
_entity_poly.entity_id
_entity_poly.type
_entity_poly.pdbx_seq_one_letter_code
_entity_poly.pdbx_strand_id
1 'polypeptide(L)'
;MPIFRGIFIFLTFHVSSALADIEIGGTGLDCADDPACINRMHPDIPMAARAAPGERIIMRGRDAGDMHLDPDGFSVAEKSPVDQFGVVHPMVGPVYIEGAIAGDVLAVTIESIDPGPVGYTSASSFGFAGDAVGSEDRFVVWRLNDEYAETGAIPGVRIPNASFPGVMATMPGEDLLATVLDREAQLAEAGGAVYTPDVDMAQPSSLCGEEGSQPGQCLRTIPPRENGGNMDIRYLKVGVTVYLPCQIDGCGLAIGDFHYAQGDGEVSGTAIEMDADITVTTRIVRDGPDLSHGPHYEGPASLLNIPSSSFYATTGYPLKAAGEIPRDIAYLANAKAAALPNLSKDLNLAAQNALVAMVDYITSRYGYDRTQAYIIASVAVDLRIAQLVDVPNVGVTALLPLDIFVD
;
A
#
# COMPACT_ATOMS: atom_id res chain seq x y z
N MET A 1 1.97 -66.88 -43.50
CA MET A 1 1.16 -66.32 -42.39
C MET A 1 1.90 -65.16 -41.81
N PRO A 2 1.51 -63.90 -42.01
CA PRO A 2 2.12 -62.74 -41.34
C PRO A 2 1.37 -62.48 -40.04
N ILE A 3 2.14 -62.31 -38.96
CA ILE A 3 1.69 -61.98 -37.62
C ILE A 3 1.56 -60.44 -37.53
N PHE A 4 0.31 -59.92 -37.42
CA PHE A 4 0.04 -58.53 -37.12
C PHE A 4 0.29 -58.28 -35.61
N ARG A 5 1.31 -57.48 -35.29
CA ARG A 5 1.47 -56.91 -33.94
C ARG A 5 0.67 -55.62 -33.87
N GLY A 6 -0.43 -55.64 -33.13
CA GLY A 6 -1.20 -54.45 -32.79
C GLY A 6 -0.45 -53.60 -31.77
N ILE A 7 -0.15 -52.34 -32.10
CA ILE A 7 0.36 -51.33 -31.17
C ILE A 7 -0.84 -50.74 -30.47
N PHE A 8 -0.98 -51.00 -29.17
CA PHE A 8 -1.93 -50.29 -28.30
C PHE A 8 -1.29 -48.96 -27.84
N ILE A 9 -1.77 -47.84 -28.36
CA ILE A 9 -1.41 -46.49 -27.86
C ILE A 9 -2.35 -46.23 -26.67
N PHE A 10 -1.79 -46.20 -25.46
CA PHE A 10 -2.47 -45.66 -24.27
C PHE A 10 -2.45 -44.16 -24.33
N LEU A 11 -3.55 -43.52 -24.68
CA LEU A 11 -3.75 -42.08 -24.44
C LEU A 11 -4.03 -41.89 -22.93
N THR A 12 -3.06 -41.39 -22.21
CA THR A 12 -3.31 -40.89 -20.84
C THR A 12 -3.97 -39.51 -20.97
N PHE A 13 -5.26 -39.47 -20.71
CA PHE A 13 -5.95 -38.18 -20.48
C PHE A 13 -5.47 -37.62 -19.14
N HIS A 14 -4.66 -36.59 -19.18
CA HIS A 14 -4.44 -35.73 -18.01
C HIS A 14 -5.70 -34.86 -17.86
N VAL A 15 -6.57 -35.24 -16.94
CA VAL A 15 -7.64 -34.36 -16.46
C VAL A 15 -6.94 -33.35 -15.55
N SER A 16 -6.61 -32.15 -16.08
CA SER A 16 -6.34 -31.01 -15.23
C SER A 16 -7.67 -30.68 -14.52
N SER A 17 -7.80 -31.04 -13.27
CA SER A 17 -8.82 -30.46 -12.41
C SER A 17 -8.48 -28.97 -12.29
N ALA A 18 -9.27 -28.09 -12.86
CA ALA A 18 -9.23 -26.68 -12.51
C ALA A 18 -9.51 -26.62 -11.00
N LEU A 19 -8.57 -26.06 -10.25
CA LEU A 19 -8.78 -25.73 -8.85
C LEU A 19 -9.91 -24.69 -8.79
N ALA A 20 -10.81 -24.80 -7.82
CA ALA A 20 -11.88 -23.82 -7.64
C ALA A 20 -11.24 -22.52 -7.09
N ASP A 21 -11.74 -21.37 -7.54
CA ASP A 21 -11.34 -20.10 -6.99
C ASP A 21 -11.74 -20.01 -5.50
N ILE A 22 -10.89 -19.43 -4.67
CA ILE A 22 -11.17 -19.15 -3.26
C ILE A 22 -11.61 -17.70 -3.16
N GLU A 23 -12.85 -17.48 -2.75
CA GLU A 23 -13.43 -16.14 -2.59
C GLU A 23 -13.57 -15.81 -1.10
N ILE A 24 -13.06 -14.64 -0.67
CA ILE A 24 -13.12 -14.18 0.72
C ILE A 24 -13.36 -12.67 0.81
N GLY A 25 -13.95 -12.23 1.91
CA GLY A 25 -14.25 -10.83 2.18
C GLY A 25 -15.52 -10.33 1.51
N GLY A 26 -15.78 -9.04 1.65
CA GLY A 26 -16.95 -8.36 1.07
C GLY A 26 -18.29 -8.73 1.70
N THR A 27 -18.28 -9.27 2.91
CA THR A 27 -19.50 -9.60 3.66
C THR A 27 -19.75 -8.57 4.75
N GLY A 28 -21.02 -8.39 5.14
CA GLY A 28 -21.40 -7.38 6.13
C GLY A 28 -21.35 -5.95 5.62
N LEU A 29 -21.73 -5.01 6.47
CA LEU A 29 -21.72 -3.60 6.15
C LEU A 29 -20.35 -2.96 6.45
N ASP A 30 -19.82 -3.22 7.64
CA ASP A 30 -18.53 -2.72 8.12
C ASP A 30 -17.49 -3.84 8.21
N CYS A 31 -16.21 -3.50 8.34
CA CYS A 31 -15.14 -4.45 8.62
C CYS A 31 -15.42 -5.29 9.88
N ALA A 32 -16.08 -4.71 10.87
CA ALA A 32 -16.47 -5.40 12.10
C ALA A 32 -17.50 -6.53 11.87
N ASP A 33 -18.26 -6.47 10.79
CA ASP A 33 -19.28 -7.45 10.42
C ASP A 33 -18.74 -8.55 9.48
N ASP A 34 -17.52 -8.37 8.96
CA ASP A 34 -16.89 -9.29 8.02
C ASP A 34 -15.83 -10.16 8.73
N PRO A 35 -16.08 -11.47 8.90
CA PRO A 35 -15.11 -12.34 9.57
C PRO A 35 -13.77 -12.50 8.85
N ALA A 36 -13.69 -12.07 7.60
CA ALA A 36 -12.45 -12.05 6.81
C ALA A 36 -11.82 -10.65 6.76
N CYS A 37 -12.37 -9.65 7.47
CA CYS A 37 -11.80 -8.32 7.56
C CYS A 37 -11.01 -8.16 8.87
N ILE A 38 -9.79 -7.66 8.74
CA ILE A 38 -8.92 -7.28 9.86
C ILE A 38 -8.35 -5.89 9.61
N ASN A 39 -8.02 -5.16 10.66
CA ASN A 39 -7.32 -3.86 10.55
C ASN A 39 -6.15 -3.74 11.52
N ARG A 40 -5.71 -4.85 12.06
CA ARG A 40 -4.54 -5.00 12.92
C ARG A 40 -3.75 -6.23 12.48
N MET A 41 -2.49 -6.31 12.88
CA MET A 41 -1.63 -7.46 12.61
C MET A 41 -1.14 -8.07 13.92
N HIS A 42 -1.30 -9.38 14.07
CA HIS A 42 -0.82 -10.18 15.20
C HIS A 42 -0.71 -11.65 14.76
N PRO A 43 0.28 -12.43 15.25
CA PRO A 43 0.43 -13.84 14.85
C PRO A 43 -0.77 -14.72 15.22
N ASP A 44 -1.52 -14.37 16.26
CA ASP A 44 -2.68 -15.14 16.72
C ASP A 44 -4.00 -14.78 16.03
N ILE A 45 -4.01 -13.89 15.04
CA ILE A 45 -5.23 -13.61 14.28
C ILE A 45 -5.65 -14.88 13.54
N PRO A 46 -6.90 -15.36 13.74
CA PRO A 46 -7.37 -16.57 13.06
C PRO A 46 -7.34 -16.43 11.53
N MET A 47 -6.90 -17.48 10.85
CA MET A 47 -6.91 -17.52 9.37
C MET A 47 -8.35 -17.57 8.85
N ALA A 48 -8.71 -16.62 7.98
CA ALA A 48 -10.06 -16.53 7.40
C ALA A 48 -10.30 -17.58 6.32
N ALA A 49 -9.24 -18.02 5.62
CA ALA A 49 -9.31 -19.02 4.56
C ALA A 49 -7.99 -19.80 4.46
N ARG A 50 -8.01 -20.84 3.61
CA ARG A 50 -6.84 -21.63 3.25
C ARG A 50 -6.78 -21.79 1.74
N ALA A 51 -5.57 -21.68 1.17
CA ALA A 51 -5.31 -21.82 -0.25
C ALA A 51 -4.07 -22.67 -0.49
N ALA A 52 -4.10 -23.53 -1.51
CA ALA A 52 -2.90 -24.17 -2.00
C ALA A 52 -2.11 -23.20 -2.90
N PRO A 53 -0.76 -23.35 -2.98
CA PRO A 53 0.01 -22.58 -3.95
C PRO A 53 -0.51 -22.78 -5.38
N GLY A 54 -0.69 -21.68 -6.12
CA GLY A 54 -1.23 -21.67 -7.48
C GLY A 54 -2.75 -21.63 -7.59
N GLU A 55 -3.49 -21.75 -6.50
CA GLU A 55 -4.93 -21.45 -6.49
C GLU A 55 -5.16 -19.96 -6.64
N ARG A 56 -6.21 -19.58 -7.34
CA ARG A 56 -6.65 -18.19 -7.45
C ARG A 56 -7.42 -17.80 -6.19
N ILE A 57 -7.01 -16.72 -5.57
CA ILE A 57 -7.61 -16.15 -4.37
C ILE A 57 -8.23 -14.82 -4.77
N ILE A 58 -9.54 -14.71 -4.68
CA ILE A 58 -10.31 -13.50 -4.93
C ILE A 58 -10.62 -12.88 -3.58
N MET A 59 -10.05 -11.71 -3.32
CA MET A 59 -10.16 -10.98 -2.07
C MET A 59 -10.95 -9.70 -2.32
N ARG A 60 -12.14 -9.60 -1.70
CA ARG A 60 -13.07 -8.47 -1.83
C ARG A 60 -12.83 -7.49 -0.71
N GLY A 61 -12.14 -6.42 -1.01
CA GLY A 61 -11.70 -5.45 -0.01
C GLY A 61 -12.51 -4.17 0.00
N ARG A 62 -12.36 -3.47 1.10
CA ARG A 62 -12.97 -2.18 1.41
C ARG A 62 -11.96 -1.07 1.21
N ASP A 63 -12.46 0.17 1.02
CA ASP A 63 -11.59 1.34 1.04
C ASP A 63 -10.89 1.52 2.39
N ALA A 64 -9.82 2.35 2.39
CA ALA A 64 -8.95 2.56 3.55
C ALA A 64 -9.68 2.99 4.83
N GLY A 65 -10.79 3.70 4.71
CA GLY A 65 -11.56 4.23 5.83
C GLY A 65 -12.82 3.45 6.18
N ASP A 66 -13.13 2.36 5.47
CA ASP A 66 -14.43 1.66 5.57
C ASP A 66 -15.60 2.65 5.39
N MET A 67 -15.48 3.50 4.35
CA MET A 67 -16.43 4.58 4.07
C MET A 67 -17.58 4.06 3.22
N HIS A 68 -18.79 4.32 3.62
CA HIS A 68 -19.99 3.98 2.83
C HIS A 68 -20.30 5.10 1.83
N LEU A 69 -19.53 5.15 0.75
CA LEU A 69 -19.71 6.18 -0.27
C LEU A 69 -20.88 5.85 -1.18
N ASP A 70 -21.74 6.85 -1.43
CA ASP A 70 -22.84 6.72 -2.39
C ASP A 70 -22.34 7.10 -3.80
N PRO A 71 -22.32 6.16 -4.75
CA PRO A 71 -21.89 6.44 -6.12
C PRO A 71 -22.79 7.46 -6.85
N ASP A 72 -24.05 7.61 -6.43
CA ASP A 72 -25.01 8.51 -7.06
C ASP A 72 -25.07 9.91 -6.41
N GLY A 73 -24.61 10.04 -5.17
CA GLY A 73 -24.87 11.21 -4.36
C GLY A 73 -23.72 12.18 -4.15
N PHE A 74 -22.45 11.82 -4.35
CA PHE A 74 -21.30 12.61 -3.83
C PHE A 74 -21.50 13.03 -2.35
N SER A 75 -22.44 12.41 -1.68
CA SER A 75 -22.65 12.65 -0.25
C SER A 75 -21.65 11.80 0.50
N VAL A 76 -20.78 12.47 1.21
CA VAL A 76 -20.05 11.84 2.32
C VAL A 76 -21.14 11.28 3.24
N ALA A 77 -21.18 9.96 3.44
CA ALA A 77 -21.85 9.39 4.59
C ALA A 77 -21.40 10.20 5.81
N GLU A 78 -22.19 10.34 6.83
CA GLU A 78 -22.03 11.24 7.99
C GLU A 78 -20.67 11.11 8.74
N LYS A 79 -19.72 10.28 8.23
CA LYS A 79 -18.43 10.00 8.82
C LYS A 79 -17.31 10.65 8.00
N SER A 80 -16.53 11.52 8.62
CA SER A 80 -15.27 12.04 8.08
C SER A 80 -14.18 10.97 8.17
N PRO A 81 -13.26 10.85 7.19
CA PRO A 81 -12.09 9.97 7.31
C PRO A 81 -11.28 10.18 8.60
N VAL A 82 -11.24 11.41 9.10
CA VAL A 82 -10.57 11.77 10.36
C VAL A 82 -11.22 11.06 11.56
N ASP A 83 -12.55 10.89 11.53
CA ASP A 83 -13.29 10.24 12.61
C ASP A 83 -13.13 8.70 12.56
N GLN A 84 -12.56 8.16 11.49
CA GLN A 84 -12.36 6.73 11.28
C GLN A 84 -10.90 6.28 11.33
N PHE A 85 -10.01 7.12 11.82
CA PHE A 85 -8.58 6.81 11.92
C PHE A 85 -8.30 5.52 12.73
N GLY A 86 -9.21 5.12 13.62
CA GLY A 86 -9.18 3.84 14.33
C GLY A 86 -9.39 2.61 13.42
N VAL A 87 -10.09 2.77 12.28
CA VAL A 87 -10.39 1.67 11.33
C VAL A 87 -9.24 1.40 10.39
N VAL A 88 -8.51 2.43 9.93
CA VAL A 88 -7.51 2.28 8.86
C VAL A 88 -6.42 1.29 9.23
N HIS A 89 -6.10 0.33 8.34
CA HIS A 89 -6.75 0.07 7.06
C HIS A 89 -7.46 -1.29 7.15
N PRO A 90 -8.70 -1.43 6.69
CA PRO A 90 -9.33 -2.72 6.50
C PRO A 90 -8.54 -3.57 5.51
N MET A 91 -8.24 -4.81 5.88
CA MET A 91 -7.58 -5.79 5.02
C MET A 91 -8.44 -7.05 4.94
N VAL A 92 -8.45 -7.70 3.80
CA VAL A 92 -9.03 -9.03 3.64
C VAL A 92 -7.98 -10.09 3.95
N GLY A 93 -8.35 -11.06 4.76
CA GLY A 93 -7.46 -12.15 5.20
C GLY A 93 -7.57 -12.39 6.72
N PRO A 94 -6.56 -13.03 7.34
CA PRO A 94 -5.38 -13.64 6.71
C PRO A 94 -5.71 -14.96 6.00
N VAL A 95 -5.03 -15.23 4.89
CA VAL A 95 -5.14 -16.50 4.17
C VAL A 95 -3.96 -17.40 4.52
N TYR A 96 -4.25 -18.62 4.98
CA TYR A 96 -3.26 -19.65 5.21
C TYR A 96 -2.83 -20.30 3.89
N ILE A 97 -1.56 -20.19 3.52
CA ILE A 97 -1.00 -20.84 2.32
C ILE A 97 -0.48 -22.23 2.68
N GLU A 98 -1.07 -23.26 2.08
CA GLU A 98 -0.77 -24.65 2.40
C GLU A 98 0.69 -25.01 2.08
N GLY A 99 1.37 -25.63 3.06
CA GLY A 99 2.75 -26.05 2.94
C GLY A 99 3.80 -24.93 3.10
N ALA A 100 3.40 -23.67 3.28
CA ALA A 100 4.31 -22.61 3.69
C ALA A 100 4.64 -22.73 5.17
N ILE A 101 5.90 -22.50 5.52
CA ILE A 101 6.40 -22.51 6.90
C ILE A 101 7.15 -21.22 7.21
N ALA A 102 7.33 -20.93 8.48
CA ALA A 102 8.17 -19.82 8.91
C ALA A 102 9.58 -19.92 8.31
N GLY A 103 10.09 -18.83 7.76
CA GLY A 103 11.37 -18.74 7.05
C GLY A 103 11.28 -18.87 5.51
N ASP A 104 10.12 -19.28 4.97
CA ASP A 104 9.88 -19.23 3.54
C ASP A 104 9.66 -17.79 3.05
N VAL A 105 9.70 -17.60 1.73
CA VAL A 105 9.23 -16.40 1.06
C VAL A 105 7.96 -16.72 0.28
N LEU A 106 6.93 -15.91 0.46
CA LEU A 106 5.69 -16.00 -0.31
C LEU A 106 5.79 -15.05 -1.51
N ALA A 107 5.76 -15.60 -2.72
CA ALA A 107 5.62 -14.85 -3.95
C ALA A 107 4.14 -14.74 -4.29
N VAL A 108 3.61 -13.52 -4.32
CA VAL A 108 2.19 -13.19 -4.59
C VAL A 108 2.12 -12.47 -5.93
N THR A 109 1.47 -13.08 -6.92
CA THR A 109 1.29 -12.48 -8.26
C THR A 109 -0.11 -11.89 -8.36
N ILE A 110 -0.19 -10.62 -8.75
CA ILE A 110 -1.45 -9.90 -8.96
C ILE A 110 -1.97 -10.21 -10.36
N GLU A 111 -3.15 -10.82 -10.47
CA GLU A 111 -3.74 -11.25 -11.74
C GLU A 111 -4.81 -10.30 -12.26
N SER A 112 -5.67 -9.77 -11.38
CA SER A 112 -6.63 -8.71 -11.71
C SER A 112 -6.90 -7.83 -10.51
N ILE A 113 -7.37 -6.61 -10.79
CA ILE A 113 -7.93 -5.68 -9.81
C ILE A 113 -9.15 -5.06 -10.48
N ASP A 114 -10.31 -5.28 -9.86
CA ASP A 114 -11.60 -4.83 -10.34
C ASP A 114 -12.10 -3.71 -9.41
N PRO A 115 -11.99 -2.42 -9.82
CA PRO A 115 -12.33 -1.28 -8.96
C PRO A 115 -13.82 -1.17 -8.68
N GLY A 116 -14.17 -0.71 -7.49
CA GLY A 116 -15.53 -0.27 -7.16
C GLY A 116 -15.92 0.98 -7.96
N PRO A 117 -17.19 1.40 -7.89
CA PRO A 117 -17.73 2.51 -8.71
C PRO A 117 -17.35 3.90 -8.17
N VAL A 118 -16.84 4.00 -6.96
CA VAL A 118 -16.59 5.24 -6.24
C VAL A 118 -15.33 5.14 -5.40
N GLY A 119 -14.65 6.27 -5.23
CA GLY A 119 -13.51 6.39 -4.34
C GLY A 119 -13.39 7.80 -3.76
N TYR A 120 -12.44 8.03 -2.90
CA TYR A 120 -12.19 9.35 -2.31
C TYR A 120 -10.71 9.69 -2.22
N THR A 121 -10.44 10.98 -2.07
CA THR A 121 -9.13 11.51 -1.70
C THR A 121 -9.34 12.60 -0.65
N SER A 122 -8.50 12.63 0.36
CA SER A 122 -8.49 13.70 1.35
C SER A 122 -7.21 14.53 1.26
N ALA A 123 -7.29 15.77 1.66
CA ALA A 123 -6.16 16.66 1.85
C ALA A 123 -6.37 17.49 3.11
N SER A 124 -5.29 17.80 3.79
CA SER A 124 -5.29 18.66 4.98
C SER A 124 -3.92 19.30 5.13
N SER A 125 -3.69 20.00 6.23
CA SER A 125 -2.35 20.42 6.63
C SER A 125 -1.43 19.23 6.97
N PHE A 126 -1.98 18.06 7.26
CA PHE A 126 -1.23 16.85 7.60
C PHE A 126 -0.42 16.41 6.40
N GLY A 127 -0.61 16.05 5.35
CA GLY A 127 0.20 15.52 4.23
C GLY A 127 1.67 15.99 4.20
N PHE A 128 2.45 15.44 3.28
CA PHE A 128 3.90 15.67 3.18
C PHE A 128 4.30 17.18 3.07
N ALA A 129 3.48 17.97 2.40
CA ALA A 129 3.71 19.42 2.24
C ALA A 129 2.45 20.24 2.56
N GLY A 130 1.47 19.70 3.27
CA GLY A 130 0.17 20.33 3.51
C GLY A 130 0.28 21.74 4.08
N ASP A 131 1.06 21.91 5.15
CA ASP A 131 1.35 23.23 5.75
C ASP A 131 2.06 24.17 4.77
N ALA A 132 3.04 23.66 4.02
CA ALA A 132 3.84 24.50 3.10
C ALA A 132 3.02 25.02 1.91
N VAL A 133 2.02 24.26 1.46
CA VAL A 133 1.12 24.69 0.38
C VAL A 133 -0.12 25.43 0.90
N GLY A 134 -0.33 25.46 2.22
CA GLY A 134 -1.51 26.03 2.86
C GLY A 134 -2.77 25.24 2.51
N SER A 135 -2.67 23.92 2.56
CA SER A 135 -3.81 23.03 2.30
C SER A 135 -4.88 23.19 3.37
N GLU A 136 -6.12 23.29 2.94
CA GLU A 136 -7.31 23.25 3.81
C GLU A 136 -7.83 21.81 3.87
N ASP A 137 -8.57 21.49 4.95
CA ASP A 137 -9.25 20.20 5.05
C ASP A 137 -10.25 20.06 3.93
N ARG A 138 -10.10 19.03 3.11
CA ARG A 138 -10.97 18.75 1.97
C ARG A 138 -11.08 17.26 1.72
N PHE A 139 -12.31 16.83 1.51
CA PHE A 139 -12.66 15.46 1.12
C PHE A 139 -13.28 15.51 -0.28
N VAL A 140 -12.73 14.72 -1.20
CA VAL A 140 -13.17 14.69 -2.60
C VAL A 140 -13.61 13.28 -2.96
N VAL A 141 -14.85 13.15 -3.40
CA VAL A 141 -15.40 11.88 -3.91
C VAL A 141 -15.21 11.82 -5.43
N TRP A 142 -14.75 10.68 -5.92
CA TRP A 142 -14.50 10.38 -7.33
C TRP A 142 -15.49 9.34 -7.83
N ARG A 143 -15.98 9.52 -9.05
CA ARG A 143 -16.63 8.46 -9.82
C ARG A 143 -15.56 7.70 -10.56
N LEU A 144 -15.60 6.37 -10.45
CA LEU A 144 -14.63 5.46 -11.03
C LEU A 144 -15.26 4.65 -12.16
N ASN A 145 -14.50 4.35 -13.19
CA ASN A 145 -14.83 3.39 -14.22
C ASN A 145 -13.55 2.68 -14.67
N ASP A 146 -13.62 1.78 -15.63
CA ASP A 146 -12.48 0.98 -16.08
C ASP A 146 -11.34 1.82 -16.70
N GLU A 147 -11.63 3.04 -17.16
CA GLU A 147 -10.68 3.87 -17.88
C GLU A 147 -10.13 5.03 -17.04
N TYR A 148 -11.00 5.73 -16.31
CA TYR A 148 -10.61 6.94 -15.56
C TYR A 148 -11.51 7.22 -14.35
N ALA A 149 -10.99 8.02 -13.42
CA ALA A 149 -11.72 8.66 -12.33
C ALA A 149 -11.98 10.13 -12.66
N GLU A 150 -13.16 10.67 -12.30
CA GLU A 150 -13.51 12.09 -12.42
C GLU A 150 -14.32 12.56 -11.22
N THR A 151 -14.28 13.86 -10.94
CA THR A 151 -15.04 14.49 -9.85
C THR A 151 -15.50 15.89 -10.21
N GLY A 152 -16.70 16.26 -9.72
CA GLY A 152 -17.18 17.64 -9.82
C GLY A 152 -16.43 18.64 -8.94
N ALA A 153 -15.71 18.17 -7.92
CA ALA A 153 -14.93 19.02 -7.01
C ALA A 153 -13.65 19.57 -7.67
N ILE A 154 -13.13 18.89 -8.72
CA ILE A 154 -11.95 19.29 -9.49
C ILE A 154 -12.30 19.16 -10.99
N PRO A 155 -13.11 20.09 -11.54
CA PRO A 155 -13.60 19.97 -12.89
C PRO A 155 -12.47 20.04 -13.93
N GLY A 156 -12.60 19.26 -15.03
CA GLY A 156 -11.62 19.23 -16.11
C GLY A 156 -10.41 18.35 -15.82
N VAL A 157 -10.46 17.49 -14.80
CA VAL A 157 -9.42 16.49 -14.49
C VAL A 157 -9.99 15.08 -14.65
N ARG A 158 -9.29 14.23 -15.36
CA ARG A 158 -9.53 12.78 -15.44
C ARG A 158 -8.25 12.04 -15.08
N ILE A 159 -8.34 11.16 -14.10
CA ILE A 159 -7.20 10.36 -13.63
C ILE A 159 -7.32 8.96 -14.22
N PRO A 160 -6.37 8.51 -15.06
CA PRO A 160 -6.41 7.17 -15.64
C PRO A 160 -6.40 6.08 -14.58
N ASN A 161 -7.10 4.97 -14.86
CA ASN A 161 -7.06 3.78 -14.01
C ASN A 161 -5.63 3.23 -13.96
N ALA A 162 -5.11 3.15 -12.75
CA ALA A 162 -3.76 2.67 -12.45
C ALA A 162 -3.76 1.84 -11.16
N SER A 163 -4.84 1.08 -10.93
CA SER A 163 -5.18 0.42 -9.68
C SER A 163 -4.10 -0.50 -9.14
N PHE A 164 -3.96 -0.49 -7.82
CA PHE A 164 -3.03 -1.34 -7.06
C PHE A 164 -3.46 -1.43 -5.59
N PRO A 165 -3.02 -2.45 -4.81
CA PRO A 165 -3.20 -2.47 -3.36
C PRO A 165 -2.11 -1.66 -2.67
N GLY A 166 -2.46 -0.72 -1.78
CA GLY A 166 -1.53 -0.01 -0.90
C GLY A 166 -0.98 -0.95 0.16
N VAL A 167 -1.84 -1.79 0.75
CA VAL A 167 -1.47 -2.78 1.77
C VAL A 167 -1.36 -4.18 1.19
N MET A 168 -0.17 -4.78 1.31
CA MET A 168 0.07 -6.22 1.15
C MET A 168 0.99 -6.69 2.26
N ALA A 169 0.56 -7.66 3.07
CA ALA A 169 1.33 -8.15 4.20
C ALA A 169 1.17 -9.66 4.41
N THR A 170 2.15 -10.24 5.09
CA THR A 170 2.00 -11.50 5.83
C THR A 170 1.85 -11.21 7.32
N MET A 171 1.26 -12.09 8.10
CA MET A 171 1.20 -11.89 9.55
C MET A 171 2.61 -11.93 10.16
N PRO A 172 2.90 -11.03 11.12
CA PRO A 172 4.19 -11.02 11.81
C PRO A 172 4.35 -12.30 12.66
N GLY A 173 5.59 -12.72 12.89
CA GLY A 173 5.92 -13.66 13.95
C GLY A 173 6.08 -12.93 15.30
N GLU A 174 6.16 -13.69 16.39
CA GLU A 174 6.33 -13.16 17.76
C GLU A 174 7.57 -12.25 17.87
N ASP A 175 8.69 -12.65 17.26
CA ASP A 175 9.94 -11.89 17.33
C ASP A 175 9.83 -10.53 16.63
N LEU A 176 9.21 -10.49 15.45
CA LEU A 176 8.98 -9.22 14.74
C LEU A 176 7.98 -8.36 15.50
N LEU A 177 6.88 -8.94 15.99
CA LEU A 177 5.88 -8.23 16.78
C LEU A 177 6.54 -7.52 17.99
N ALA A 178 7.31 -8.25 18.79
CA ALA A 178 8.01 -7.69 19.95
C ALA A 178 9.01 -6.59 19.54
N THR A 179 9.78 -6.84 18.47
CA THR A 179 10.76 -5.87 17.94
C THR A 179 10.09 -4.58 17.47
N VAL A 180 8.97 -4.67 16.77
CA VAL A 180 8.24 -3.51 16.27
C VAL A 180 7.65 -2.70 17.42
N LEU A 181 6.98 -3.36 18.37
CA LEU A 181 6.39 -2.69 19.54
C LEU A 181 7.47 -1.93 20.33
N ASP A 182 8.63 -2.56 20.60
CA ASP A 182 9.72 -1.92 21.33
C ASP A 182 10.32 -0.71 20.57
N ARG A 183 10.67 -0.86 19.30
CA ARG A 183 11.29 0.22 18.54
C ARG A 183 10.34 1.40 18.28
N GLU A 184 9.04 1.14 18.08
CA GLU A 184 8.05 2.20 17.91
C GLU A 184 7.77 2.91 19.23
N ALA A 185 7.74 2.19 20.37
CA ALA A 185 7.65 2.81 21.68
C ALA A 185 8.86 3.70 21.99
N GLN A 186 10.09 3.25 21.70
CA GLN A 186 11.31 4.06 21.85
C GLN A 186 11.28 5.32 20.95
N LEU A 187 10.77 5.19 19.70
CA LEU A 187 10.64 6.33 18.81
C LEU A 187 9.62 7.35 19.31
N ALA A 188 8.48 6.88 19.84
CA ALA A 188 7.46 7.75 20.43
C ALA A 188 8.00 8.47 21.69
N GLU A 189 8.74 7.77 22.55
CA GLU A 189 9.40 8.38 23.74
C GLU A 189 10.42 9.45 23.32
N ALA A 190 11.10 9.25 22.21
CA ALA A 190 12.02 10.22 21.66
C ALA A 190 11.34 11.43 20.97
N GLY A 191 9.99 11.45 20.89
CA GLY A 191 9.20 12.51 20.25
C GLY A 191 9.04 12.36 18.74
N GLY A 192 9.31 11.17 18.19
CA GLY A 192 9.04 10.83 16.79
C GLY A 192 7.55 10.60 16.56
N ALA A 193 7.11 10.79 15.31
CA ALA A 193 5.74 10.49 14.91
C ALA A 193 5.54 8.98 14.83
N VAL A 194 4.62 8.46 15.64
CA VAL A 194 4.27 7.04 15.69
C VAL A 194 2.77 6.88 15.90
N TYR A 195 2.19 5.98 15.15
CA TYR A 195 0.81 5.53 15.35
C TYR A 195 0.84 4.28 16.25
N THR A 196 0.84 4.51 17.55
CA THR A 196 0.89 3.44 18.53
C THR A 196 -0.30 2.49 18.42
N PRO A 197 -0.14 1.20 18.79
CA PRO A 197 -1.27 0.29 18.88
C PRO A 197 -2.35 0.87 19.80
N ASP A 198 -3.58 0.89 19.31
CA ASP A 198 -4.77 1.25 20.07
C ASP A 198 -5.81 0.13 19.98
N VAL A 199 -6.80 0.18 20.86
CA VAL A 199 -7.86 -0.82 20.95
C VAL A 199 -9.16 -0.35 20.29
N ASP A 200 -9.21 0.92 19.93
CA ASP A 200 -10.40 1.52 19.37
C ASP A 200 -10.61 1.04 17.92
N MET A 201 -11.81 0.59 17.61
CA MET A 201 -12.22 0.02 16.32
C MET A 201 -11.33 -1.14 15.82
N ALA A 202 -10.49 -1.73 16.69
CA ALA A 202 -9.57 -2.80 16.31
C ALA A 202 -10.31 -4.09 15.93
N GLN A 203 -9.93 -4.70 14.78
CA GLN A 203 -10.45 -5.97 14.28
C GLN A 203 -9.31 -6.98 14.05
N PRO A 204 -9.48 -8.25 14.51
CA PRO A 204 -10.65 -8.78 15.21
C PRO A 204 -10.72 -8.27 16.66
N SER A 205 -11.88 -7.77 17.06
CA SER A 205 -12.08 -7.17 18.38
C SER A 205 -11.85 -8.15 19.54
N SER A 206 -12.12 -9.45 19.32
CA SER A 206 -11.89 -10.51 20.30
C SER A 206 -10.41 -10.73 20.67
N LEU A 207 -9.48 -10.30 19.80
CA LEU A 207 -8.04 -10.37 20.06
C LEU A 207 -7.49 -8.96 20.36
N CYS A 208 -7.73 -8.01 19.48
CA CYS A 208 -7.05 -6.71 19.45
C CYS A 208 -7.86 -5.58 20.10
N GLY A 209 -9.17 -5.74 20.27
CA GLY A 209 -10.06 -4.74 20.88
C GLY A 209 -9.87 -4.58 22.39
N GLU A 210 -10.59 -3.63 23.00
CA GLU A 210 -10.48 -3.27 24.42
C GLU A 210 -10.68 -4.47 25.37
N GLU A 211 -11.67 -5.32 25.07
CA GLU A 211 -11.96 -6.55 25.82
C GLU A 211 -11.31 -7.80 25.20
N GLY A 212 -10.45 -7.62 24.20
CA GLY A 212 -9.75 -8.70 23.53
C GLY A 212 -8.68 -9.35 24.40
N SER A 213 -8.14 -10.48 23.94
CA SER A 213 -7.11 -11.22 24.71
C SER A 213 -5.72 -10.53 24.65
N GLN A 214 -5.47 -9.64 23.68
CA GLN A 214 -4.20 -8.93 23.45
C GLN A 214 -4.42 -7.42 23.22
N PRO A 215 -5.12 -6.71 24.13
CA PRO A 215 -5.44 -5.30 23.93
C PRO A 215 -4.15 -4.46 23.87
N GLY A 216 -4.02 -3.63 22.85
CA GLY A 216 -2.85 -2.77 22.64
C GLY A 216 -1.56 -3.49 22.25
N GLN A 217 -1.63 -4.79 21.90
CA GLN A 217 -0.48 -5.57 21.42
C GLN A 217 -0.54 -5.85 19.91
N CYS A 218 -1.65 -5.54 19.24
CA CYS A 218 -1.78 -5.73 17.81
C CYS A 218 -1.27 -4.50 17.06
N LEU A 219 -0.43 -4.72 16.03
CA LEU A 219 0.17 -3.63 15.27
C LEU A 219 -0.87 -2.91 14.41
N ARG A 220 -0.78 -1.58 14.38
CA ARG A 220 -1.49 -0.76 13.38
C ARG A 220 -0.97 -1.07 11.99
N THR A 221 -1.83 -0.88 10.99
CA THR A 221 -1.50 -1.11 9.56
C THR A 221 -0.83 0.09 8.89
N ILE A 222 -0.92 1.29 9.50
CA ILE A 222 -0.47 2.55 8.89
C ILE A 222 1.01 2.53 8.46
N PRO A 223 2.00 2.16 9.28
CA PRO A 223 3.37 2.08 8.79
C PRO A 223 3.64 0.73 8.11
N PRO A 224 4.37 0.72 6.97
CA PRO A 224 4.93 -0.50 6.41
C PRO A 224 6.06 -1.03 7.31
N ARG A 225 6.27 -2.35 7.26
CA ARG A 225 7.29 -3.04 8.06
C ARG A 225 7.95 -4.15 7.26
N GLU A 226 8.85 -4.90 7.88
CA GLU A 226 9.59 -5.98 7.23
C GLU A 226 8.69 -7.06 6.61
N ASN A 227 7.51 -7.29 7.19
CA ASN A 227 6.51 -8.23 6.68
C ASN A 227 5.58 -7.66 5.60
N GLY A 228 5.87 -6.48 5.06
CA GLY A 228 5.01 -5.72 4.16
C GLY A 228 4.16 -4.69 4.92
N GLY A 229 2.88 -4.61 4.61
CA GLY A 229 1.95 -3.65 5.19
C GLY A 229 1.62 -2.53 4.21
N ASN A 230 1.40 -1.33 4.72
CA ASN A 230 1.05 -0.14 3.95
C ASN A 230 2.27 0.40 3.20
N MET A 231 2.56 -0.19 2.04
CA MET A 231 3.75 0.14 1.26
C MET A 231 3.50 1.27 0.26
N ASP A 232 2.26 1.45 -0.17
CA ASP A 232 1.80 2.49 -1.13
C ASP A 232 2.66 2.58 -2.38
N ILE A 233 3.10 1.41 -2.85
CA ILE A 233 3.94 1.29 -4.03
C ILE A 233 3.07 1.18 -5.27
N ARG A 234 2.85 2.28 -5.98
CA ARG A 234 1.99 2.36 -7.17
C ARG A 234 2.36 1.41 -8.32
N TYR A 235 3.47 0.72 -8.22
CA TYR A 235 3.92 -0.26 -9.21
C TYR A 235 3.43 -1.67 -8.93
N LEU A 236 2.74 -1.93 -7.80
CA LEU A 236 2.17 -3.23 -7.46
C LEU A 236 0.87 -3.49 -8.25
N LYS A 237 0.97 -3.49 -9.56
CA LYS A 237 -0.13 -3.61 -10.53
C LYS A 237 -0.27 -5.03 -11.05
N VAL A 238 -1.31 -5.24 -11.83
CA VAL A 238 -1.52 -6.50 -12.56
C VAL A 238 -0.26 -6.92 -13.32
N GLY A 239 0.15 -8.17 -13.12
CA GLY A 239 1.36 -8.76 -13.68
C GLY A 239 2.62 -8.61 -12.82
N VAL A 240 2.53 -7.94 -11.66
CA VAL A 240 3.63 -7.84 -10.71
C VAL A 240 3.56 -8.99 -9.70
N THR A 241 4.72 -9.51 -9.34
CA THR A 241 4.90 -10.48 -8.24
C THR A 241 5.60 -9.79 -7.08
N VAL A 242 4.98 -9.85 -5.89
CA VAL A 242 5.53 -9.32 -4.64
C VAL A 242 6.07 -10.47 -3.81
N TYR A 243 7.26 -10.30 -3.23
CA TYR A 243 7.92 -11.26 -2.36
C TYR A 243 7.81 -10.78 -0.91
N LEU A 244 7.10 -11.56 -0.10
CA LEU A 244 6.84 -11.28 1.31
C LEU A 244 7.46 -12.37 2.19
N PRO A 245 8.03 -12.06 3.37
CA PRO A 245 8.58 -13.09 4.26
C PRO A 245 7.44 -13.83 4.98
N CYS A 246 7.54 -15.15 5.09
CA CYS A 246 6.68 -15.93 5.98
C CYS A 246 7.30 -16.01 7.37
N GLN A 247 6.67 -15.46 8.36
CA GLN A 247 7.17 -15.48 9.75
C GLN A 247 6.41 -16.44 10.65
N ILE A 248 5.28 -16.92 10.18
CA ILE A 248 4.47 -17.98 10.78
C ILE A 248 4.15 -19.03 9.74
N ASP A 249 3.74 -20.21 10.17
CA ASP A 249 3.28 -21.27 9.26
C ASP A 249 2.03 -20.80 8.51
N GLY A 250 2.02 -21.03 7.21
CA GLY A 250 0.97 -20.56 6.31
C GLY A 250 1.07 -19.08 5.93
N CYS A 251 2.10 -18.35 6.38
CA CYS A 251 2.38 -16.94 6.13
C CYS A 251 1.30 -15.95 6.60
N GLY A 252 0.00 -16.26 6.41
CA GLY A 252 -1.12 -15.36 6.75
C GLY A 252 -1.20 -14.14 5.83
N LEU A 253 -1.42 -14.36 4.51
CA LEU A 253 -1.53 -13.28 3.53
C LEU A 253 -2.76 -12.41 3.79
N ALA A 254 -2.58 -11.10 3.88
CA ALA A 254 -3.65 -10.10 3.95
C ALA A 254 -3.39 -8.97 2.95
N ILE A 255 -4.46 -8.48 2.30
CA ILE A 255 -4.40 -7.41 1.29
C ILE A 255 -5.56 -6.44 1.55
N GLY A 256 -5.31 -5.15 1.38
CA GLY A 256 -6.32 -4.10 1.55
C GLY A 256 -5.84 -2.77 1.02
N ASP A 257 -6.56 -1.70 1.40
CA ASP A 257 -6.16 -0.34 1.05
C ASP A 257 -6.00 -0.18 -0.47
N PHE A 258 -7.12 -0.34 -1.19
CA PHE A 258 -7.06 -0.34 -2.65
C PHE A 258 -7.09 1.08 -3.20
N HIS A 259 -6.12 1.36 -4.03
CA HIS A 259 -5.96 2.64 -4.70
C HIS A 259 -6.33 2.52 -6.18
N TYR A 260 -7.20 3.42 -6.66
CA TYR A 260 -7.50 3.55 -8.08
C TYR A 260 -6.33 4.20 -8.83
N ALA A 261 -5.73 5.20 -8.24
CA ALA A 261 -4.53 5.88 -8.73
C ALA A 261 -3.83 6.65 -7.62
N GLN A 262 -2.52 6.74 -7.72
CA GLN A 262 -1.65 7.50 -6.81
C GLN A 262 -0.44 8.01 -7.58
N GLY A 263 0.00 9.23 -7.30
CA GLY A 263 1.34 9.69 -7.63
C GLY A 263 2.39 9.09 -6.71
N ASP A 264 3.65 8.91 -7.17
CA ASP A 264 4.73 8.48 -6.27
C ASP A 264 4.84 9.46 -5.09
N GLY A 265 4.78 8.92 -3.85
CA GLY A 265 4.88 9.68 -2.63
C GLY A 265 3.56 9.99 -1.91
N GLU A 266 2.39 9.74 -2.52
CA GLU A 266 1.07 9.89 -1.90
C GLU A 266 0.94 11.15 -1.02
N VAL A 267 1.31 12.27 -1.60
CA VAL A 267 1.74 13.48 -0.87
C VAL A 267 0.69 14.16 0.00
N SER A 268 -0.60 13.95 -0.23
CA SER A 268 -1.67 14.46 0.66
C SER A 268 -2.01 13.51 1.82
N GLY A 269 -1.49 12.28 1.79
CA GLY A 269 -1.73 11.22 2.77
C GLY A 269 -2.86 10.27 2.40
N THR A 270 -3.41 10.41 1.18
CA THR A 270 -4.33 9.45 0.55
C THR A 270 -4.14 9.44 -0.96
N ALA A 271 -4.39 8.30 -1.58
CA ALA A 271 -4.57 8.13 -3.02
C ALA A 271 -6.00 8.50 -3.47
N ILE A 272 -6.51 7.88 -4.52
CA ILE A 272 -7.95 7.69 -4.72
C ILE A 272 -8.29 6.34 -4.09
N GLU A 273 -8.72 6.36 -2.84
CA GLU A 273 -9.09 5.20 -2.04
C GLU A 273 -10.39 4.60 -2.54
N MET A 274 -10.49 3.28 -2.62
CA MET A 274 -11.67 2.61 -3.17
C MET A 274 -11.90 1.21 -2.61
N ASP A 275 -13.13 0.73 -2.72
CA ASP A 275 -13.38 -0.72 -2.64
C ASP A 275 -12.87 -1.38 -3.92
N ALA A 276 -12.33 -2.59 -3.82
CA ALA A 276 -11.95 -3.37 -4.99
C ALA A 276 -11.94 -4.87 -4.73
N ASP A 277 -12.13 -5.65 -5.80
CA ASP A 277 -11.84 -7.08 -5.83
C ASP A 277 -10.46 -7.29 -6.44
N ILE A 278 -9.56 -7.97 -5.71
CA ILE A 278 -8.25 -8.36 -6.23
C ILE A 278 -8.17 -9.87 -6.38
N THR A 279 -7.66 -10.34 -7.52
CA THR A 279 -7.31 -11.74 -7.72
C THR A 279 -5.80 -11.91 -7.67
N VAL A 280 -5.34 -12.81 -6.82
CA VAL A 280 -3.93 -13.17 -6.71
C VAL A 280 -3.71 -14.67 -6.79
N THR A 281 -2.50 -15.05 -7.21
CA THR A 281 -1.99 -16.42 -7.06
C THR A 281 -0.71 -16.40 -6.22
N THR A 282 -0.42 -17.50 -5.53
CA THR A 282 0.73 -17.58 -4.64
C THR A 282 1.68 -18.70 -5.02
N ARG A 283 2.97 -18.52 -4.69
CA ARG A 283 4.02 -19.53 -4.83
C ARG A 283 4.95 -19.44 -3.64
N ILE A 284 5.29 -20.58 -3.05
CA ILE A 284 6.29 -20.68 -1.98
C ILE A 284 7.69 -20.71 -2.61
N VAL A 285 8.57 -19.83 -2.14
CA VAL A 285 9.97 -19.77 -2.54
C VAL A 285 10.83 -20.21 -1.36
N ARG A 286 11.38 -21.42 -1.49
CA ARG A 286 12.37 -21.95 -0.56
C ARG A 286 13.73 -21.30 -0.86
N ASP A 287 14.51 -20.99 0.19
CA ASP A 287 15.82 -20.33 0.01
C ASP A 287 15.70 -19.05 -0.87
N GLY A 288 14.64 -18.28 -0.64
CA GLY A 288 14.34 -17.03 -1.35
C GLY A 288 15.33 -15.89 -1.04
N PRO A 289 15.10 -14.69 -1.60
CA PRO A 289 15.93 -13.52 -1.31
C PRO A 289 15.87 -13.14 0.17
N ASP A 290 16.92 -12.50 0.66
CA ASP A 290 16.91 -11.86 1.98
C ASP A 290 15.96 -10.65 1.96
N LEU A 291 14.89 -10.70 2.75
CA LEU A 291 13.88 -9.66 2.88
C LEU A 291 13.98 -8.90 4.22
N SER A 292 15.13 -8.97 4.89
CA SER A 292 15.35 -8.32 6.20
C SER A 292 15.18 -6.80 6.19
N HIS A 293 15.27 -6.18 5.00
CA HIS A 293 15.07 -4.73 4.82
C HIS A 293 13.69 -4.35 4.28
N GLY A 294 12.85 -5.32 3.97
CA GLY A 294 11.50 -5.13 3.44
C GLY A 294 11.20 -5.98 2.21
N PRO A 295 9.97 -5.97 1.73
CA PRO A 295 9.52 -6.72 0.56
C PRO A 295 10.26 -6.35 -0.73
N HIS A 296 10.37 -7.33 -1.61
CA HIS A 296 10.85 -7.13 -2.98
C HIS A 296 9.69 -7.33 -3.97
N TYR A 297 9.83 -6.81 -5.17
CA TYR A 297 8.86 -7.05 -6.23
C TYR A 297 9.51 -7.04 -7.62
N GLU A 298 8.90 -7.74 -8.55
CA GLU A 298 9.33 -7.78 -9.95
C GLU A 298 8.12 -7.76 -10.89
N GLY A 299 8.32 -7.29 -12.10
CA GLY A 299 7.24 -7.19 -13.07
C GLY A 299 7.71 -6.76 -14.46
N PRO A 300 6.77 -6.53 -15.39
CA PRO A 300 7.09 -6.07 -16.73
C PRO A 300 7.63 -4.63 -16.70
N ALA A 301 8.75 -4.40 -17.37
CA ALA A 301 9.41 -3.10 -17.41
C ALA A 301 8.55 -1.99 -18.04
N SER A 302 7.52 -2.37 -18.81
CA SER A 302 6.55 -1.41 -19.38
C SER A 302 5.84 -0.58 -18.31
N LEU A 303 5.72 -1.07 -17.08
CA LEU A 303 5.16 -0.31 -15.97
C LEU A 303 6.05 0.85 -15.52
N LEU A 304 7.36 0.78 -15.77
CA LEU A 304 8.36 1.76 -15.36
C LEU A 304 8.91 2.60 -16.52
N ASN A 305 8.48 2.34 -17.75
CA ASN A 305 9.03 2.97 -18.97
C ASN A 305 10.57 2.85 -19.07
N ILE A 306 11.14 1.74 -18.63
CA ILE A 306 12.56 1.45 -18.77
C ILE A 306 12.81 0.58 -20.01
N PRO A 307 13.97 0.69 -20.69
CA PRO A 307 14.29 -0.08 -21.88
C PRO A 307 14.68 -1.53 -21.56
N SER A 308 13.78 -2.26 -20.92
CA SER A 308 13.95 -3.66 -20.52
C SER A 308 12.61 -4.39 -20.63
N SER A 309 12.61 -5.72 -20.65
CA SER A 309 11.38 -6.53 -20.66
C SER A 309 10.78 -6.74 -19.25
N SER A 310 11.60 -6.63 -18.21
CA SER A 310 11.19 -6.83 -16.81
C SER A 310 12.06 -6.01 -15.86
N PHE A 311 11.62 -5.85 -14.63
CA PHE A 311 12.39 -5.23 -13.55
C PHE A 311 12.36 -6.09 -12.29
N TYR A 312 13.31 -5.85 -11.41
CA TYR A 312 13.30 -6.28 -10.02
C TYR A 312 13.52 -5.06 -9.14
N ALA A 313 12.77 -4.95 -8.05
CA ALA A 313 12.87 -3.83 -7.13
C ALA A 313 12.94 -4.32 -5.69
N THR A 314 13.64 -3.56 -4.87
CA THR A 314 13.74 -3.74 -3.42
C THR A 314 13.13 -2.55 -2.73
N THR A 315 12.58 -2.77 -1.55
CA THR A 315 12.11 -1.70 -0.66
C THR A 315 13.08 -1.51 0.49
N GLY A 316 13.10 -0.33 1.08
CA GLY A 316 13.93 -0.02 2.23
C GLY A 316 13.27 1.06 3.09
N TYR A 317 13.40 0.89 4.40
CA TYR A 317 12.83 1.79 5.40
C TYR A 317 13.95 2.48 6.19
N PRO A 318 13.69 3.56 6.93
CA PRO A 318 14.70 4.33 7.64
C PRO A 318 15.19 3.62 8.93
N LEU A 319 15.43 2.31 8.84
CA LEU A 319 15.93 1.49 9.93
C LEU A 319 17.46 1.55 9.99
N LYS A 320 18.03 1.59 11.19
CA LYS A 320 19.46 1.62 11.44
C LYS A 320 19.81 0.92 12.75
N ALA A 321 21.07 0.59 12.94
CA ALA A 321 21.52 0.08 14.22
C ALA A 321 21.35 1.11 15.36
N ALA A 322 21.03 0.65 16.56
CA ALA A 322 20.89 1.51 17.70
C ALA A 322 22.21 2.28 17.99
N GLY A 323 22.08 3.58 18.27
CA GLY A 323 23.24 4.45 18.53
C GLY A 323 24.00 4.93 17.27
N GLU A 324 23.68 4.39 16.10
CA GLU A 324 24.26 4.85 14.84
C GLU A 324 23.58 6.14 14.38
N ILE A 325 24.37 7.13 13.99
CA ILE A 325 23.91 8.31 13.26
C ILE A 325 24.57 8.24 11.88
N PRO A 326 23.80 8.11 10.78
CA PRO A 326 24.38 8.11 9.44
C PRO A 326 25.27 9.33 9.21
N ARG A 327 26.45 9.12 8.66
CA ARG A 327 27.46 10.20 8.50
C ARG A 327 26.90 11.39 7.73
N ASP A 328 26.09 11.14 6.73
CA ASP A 328 25.55 12.17 5.83
C ASP A 328 24.57 13.13 6.50
N ILE A 329 23.93 12.71 7.59
CA ILE A 329 22.97 13.53 8.36
C ILE A 329 23.50 13.94 9.75
N ALA A 330 24.73 13.56 10.09
CA ALA A 330 25.31 13.88 11.40
C ALA A 330 25.34 15.39 11.70
N TYR A 331 25.42 16.23 10.68
CA TYR A 331 25.37 17.68 10.83
C TYR A 331 23.99 18.21 11.25
N LEU A 332 22.90 17.48 10.97
CA LEU A 332 21.54 17.87 11.37
C LEU A 332 21.33 17.74 12.89
N ALA A 333 22.14 16.95 13.58
CA ALA A 333 22.15 16.88 15.03
C ALA A 333 22.82 18.10 15.72
N ASN A 334 23.22 19.13 14.96
CA ASN A 334 23.94 20.29 15.46
C ASN A 334 23.04 21.52 15.48
N ALA A 335 23.03 22.26 16.61
CA ALA A 335 22.27 23.49 16.76
C ALA A 335 22.58 24.56 15.67
N LYS A 336 23.76 24.48 15.02
CA LYS A 336 24.10 25.33 13.89
C LYS A 336 23.31 25.07 12.65
N ALA A 337 22.74 23.86 12.50
CA ALA A 337 21.92 23.48 11.34
C ALA A 337 20.69 24.38 11.19
N ALA A 338 20.09 24.80 12.31
CA ALA A 338 18.94 25.71 12.29
C ALA A 338 19.22 27.08 11.59
N ALA A 339 20.47 27.50 11.52
CA ALA A 339 20.86 28.74 10.88
C ALA A 339 21.33 28.57 9.42
N LEU A 340 21.39 27.32 8.92
CA LEU A 340 21.81 27.04 7.55
C LEU A 340 20.64 27.24 6.57
N PRO A 341 20.80 28.08 5.52
CA PRO A 341 19.79 28.19 4.46
C PRO A 341 19.77 26.99 3.51
N ASN A 342 20.80 26.12 3.55
CA ASN A 342 20.97 24.96 2.70
C ASN A 342 21.33 23.73 3.56
N LEU A 343 20.44 22.74 3.59
CA LEU A 343 20.64 21.49 4.32
C LEU A 343 21.25 20.36 3.47
N SER A 344 21.82 20.70 2.31
CA SER A 344 22.70 19.84 1.49
C SER A 344 22.12 18.43 1.20
N LYS A 345 22.19 17.50 2.14
CA LYS A 345 21.79 16.09 2.04
C LYS A 345 20.36 15.83 2.53
N ASP A 346 19.59 16.85 2.84
CA ASP A 346 18.20 16.69 3.25
C ASP A 346 17.29 16.40 2.03
N LEU A 347 17.12 15.11 1.76
CA LEU A 347 16.28 14.63 0.67
C LEU A 347 14.80 14.98 0.89
N ASN A 348 14.35 15.00 2.16
CA ASN A 348 12.98 15.34 2.49
C ASN A 348 12.67 16.80 2.14
N LEU A 349 13.55 17.72 2.51
CA LEU A 349 13.42 19.13 2.13
C LEU A 349 13.46 19.34 0.61
N ALA A 350 14.34 18.61 -0.10
CA ALA A 350 14.39 18.66 -1.57
C ALA A 350 13.07 18.21 -2.20
N ALA A 351 12.49 17.11 -1.70
CA ALA A 351 11.20 16.61 -2.17
C ALA A 351 10.05 17.57 -1.89
N GLN A 352 9.99 18.17 -0.68
CA GLN A 352 8.99 19.19 -0.36
C GLN A 352 9.09 20.41 -1.28
N ASN A 353 10.30 20.90 -1.55
CA ASN A 353 10.48 22.04 -2.44
C ASN A 353 10.05 21.73 -3.88
N ALA A 354 10.35 20.53 -4.39
CA ALA A 354 9.89 20.11 -5.71
C ALA A 354 8.36 20.05 -5.78
N LEU A 355 7.71 19.52 -4.74
CA LEU A 355 6.25 19.42 -4.66
C LEU A 355 5.58 20.79 -4.55
N VAL A 356 6.08 21.70 -3.69
CA VAL A 356 5.55 23.07 -3.57
C VAL A 356 5.61 23.80 -4.90
N ALA A 357 6.73 23.70 -5.62
CA ALA A 357 6.87 24.30 -6.96
C ALA A 357 5.87 23.69 -7.96
N MET A 358 5.58 22.38 -7.88
CA MET A 358 4.57 21.74 -8.72
C MET A 358 3.16 22.23 -8.38
N VAL A 359 2.80 22.35 -7.11
CA VAL A 359 1.51 22.92 -6.68
C VAL A 359 1.35 24.36 -7.18
N ASP A 360 2.40 25.19 -7.07
CA ASP A 360 2.39 26.55 -7.62
C ASP A 360 2.21 26.57 -9.14
N TYR A 361 2.84 25.63 -9.86
CA TYR A 361 2.66 25.47 -11.30
C TYR A 361 1.23 25.10 -11.66
N ILE A 362 0.65 24.08 -11.02
CA ILE A 362 -0.73 23.64 -11.29
C ILE A 362 -1.71 24.78 -10.99
N THR A 363 -1.57 25.45 -9.86
CA THR A 363 -2.40 26.59 -9.47
C THR A 363 -2.33 27.72 -10.51
N SER A 364 -1.12 28.12 -10.90
CA SER A 364 -0.94 29.23 -11.82
C SER A 364 -1.34 28.90 -13.26
N ARG A 365 -1.10 27.67 -13.69
CA ARG A 365 -1.32 27.26 -15.09
C ARG A 365 -2.76 26.87 -15.39
N TYR A 366 -3.43 26.21 -14.44
CA TYR A 366 -4.76 25.62 -14.65
C TYR A 366 -5.85 26.29 -13.82
N GLY A 367 -5.50 27.20 -12.91
CA GLY A 367 -6.47 28.01 -12.14
C GLY A 367 -7.12 27.28 -10.96
N TYR A 368 -6.62 26.09 -10.58
CA TYR A 368 -7.07 25.39 -9.37
C TYR A 368 -6.57 26.12 -8.11
N ASP A 369 -7.32 26.00 -7.02
CA ASP A 369 -6.79 26.45 -5.72
C ASP A 369 -5.66 25.52 -5.23
N ARG A 370 -4.90 25.95 -4.21
CA ARG A 370 -3.73 25.21 -3.74
C ARG A 370 -4.09 23.81 -3.21
N THR A 371 -5.24 23.68 -2.59
CA THR A 371 -5.72 22.38 -2.07
C THR A 371 -6.11 21.45 -3.20
N GLN A 372 -6.80 21.94 -4.23
CA GLN A 372 -7.09 21.15 -5.45
C GLN A 372 -5.78 20.73 -6.15
N ALA A 373 -4.83 21.64 -6.30
CA ALA A 373 -3.53 21.35 -6.89
C ALA A 373 -2.74 20.31 -6.08
N TYR A 374 -2.85 20.34 -4.75
CA TYR A 374 -2.22 19.37 -3.85
C TYR A 374 -2.88 17.98 -3.95
N ILE A 375 -4.21 17.92 -4.06
CA ILE A 375 -4.95 16.69 -4.34
C ILE A 375 -4.51 16.10 -5.71
N ILE A 376 -4.46 16.93 -6.77
CA ILE A 376 -3.97 16.48 -8.09
C ILE A 376 -2.54 15.92 -7.95
N ALA A 377 -1.70 16.58 -7.19
CA ALA A 377 -0.33 16.10 -6.96
C ALA A 377 -0.31 14.75 -6.25
N SER A 378 -1.18 14.54 -5.25
CA SER A 378 -1.27 13.27 -4.52
C SER A 378 -1.63 12.08 -5.42
N VAL A 379 -2.56 12.28 -6.35
CA VAL A 379 -3.10 11.18 -7.18
C VAL A 379 -2.38 10.99 -8.53
N ALA A 380 -1.55 11.96 -8.97
CA ALA A 380 -0.99 11.94 -10.32
C ALA A 380 0.48 12.36 -10.45
N VAL A 381 1.09 13.06 -9.50
CA VAL A 381 2.48 13.52 -9.61
C VAL A 381 3.43 12.48 -9.02
N ASP A 382 4.47 12.15 -9.79
CA ASP A 382 5.55 11.28 -9.34
C ASP A 382 6.69 12.10 -8.74
N LEU A 383 7.09 11.82 -7.51
CA LEU A 383 8.33 12.32 -6.92
C LEU A 383 9.46 11.34 -7.24
N ARG A 384 10.49 11.80 -7.95
CA ARG A 384 11.64 10.99 -8.35
C ARG A 384 12.95 11.57 -7.84
N ILE A 385 13.80 10.72 -7.30
CA ILE A 385 15.15 11.11 -6.96
C ILE A 385 15.93 11.33 -8.26
N ALA A 386 16.39 12.56 -8.50
CA ALA A 386 17.20 12.89 -9.67
C ALA A 386 18.66 12.49 -9.46
N GLN A 387 19.27 12.87 -8.32
CA GLN A 387 20.62 12.46 -7.93
C GLN A 387 20.85 12.65 -6.41
N LEU A 388 21.80 11.93 -5.86
CA LEU A 388 22.16 11.94 -4.43
C LEU A 388 23.63 12.28 -4.18
N VAL A 389 24.40 12.60 -5.22
CA VAL A 389 25.87 12.65 -5.17
C VAL A 389 26.46 14.04 -5.36
N ASP A 390 25.72 14.96 -6.00
CA ASP A 390 26.21 16.28 -6.37
C ASP A 390 26.09 17.25 -5.18
N VAL A 391 27.03 17.11 -4.27
CA VAL A 391 27.09 18.03 -3.12
C VAL A 391 27.44 19.45 -3.56
N PRO A 392 26.83 20.50 -2.96
CA PRO A 392 26.07 20.44 -1.70
C PRO A 392 24.58 20.15 -1.85
N ASN A 393 24.03 19.83 -3.02
CA ASN A 393 22.60 19.68 -3.20
C ASN A 393 22.20 18.32 -3.79
N VAL A 394 21.42 17.53 -3.05
CA VAL A 394 20.65 16.41 -3.62
C VAL A 394 19.47 16.97 -4.42
N GLY A 395 19.02 16.22 -5.45
CA GLY A 395 17.97 16.68 -6.35
C GLY A 395 16.76 15.73 -6.36
N VAL A 396 15.55 16.30 -6.27
CA VAL A 396 14.27 15.61 -6.47
C VAL A 396 13.49 16.31 -7.57
N THR A 397 12.84 15.54 -8.43
CA THR A 397 11.98 16.04 -9.49
C THR A 397 10.53 15.62 -9.23
N ALA A 398 9.60 16.55 -9.34
CA ALA A 398 8.16 16.28 -9.39
C ALA A 398 7.73 16.20 -10.86
N LEU A 399 7.07 15.11 -11.26
CA LEU A 399 6.65 14.84 -12.64
C LEU A 399 5.12 14.82 -12.71
N LEU A 400 4.54 15.66 -13.55
CA LEU A 400 3.10 15.77 -13.75
C LEU A 400 2.73 15.26 -15.14
N PRO A 401 1.88 14.24 -15.29
CA PRO A 401 1.29 13.87 -16.56
C PRO A 401 0.33 14.99 -17.03
N LEU A 402 0.55 15.53 -18.22
CA LEU A 402 -0.30 16.64 -18.70
C LEU A 402 -1.62 16.16 -19.33
N ASP A 403 -1.71 14.90 -19.69
CA ASP A 403 -2.90 14.31 -20.33
C ASP A 403 -4.07 14.09 -19.36
N ILE A 404 -3.86 14.32 -18.05
CA ILE A 404 -4.93 14.28 -17.04
C ILE A 404 -5.88 15.47 -17.13
N PHE A 405 -5.43 16.57 -17.72
CA PHE A 405 -6.25 17.77 -17.94
C PHE A 405 -7.02 17.63 -19.24
N VAL A 406 -8.35 17.61 -19.14
CA VAL A 406 -9.27 17.49 -20.27
C VAL A 406 -10.03 18.81 -20.42
N ASP A 407 -10.19 19.25 -21.68
CA ASP A 407 -10.91 20.49 -22.02
C ASP A 407 -12.42 20.39 -21.75
#